data_ff4bca6d1b8e4706744048d3faf776a2
#
_entry.id   ff4bca6d1b8e4706744048d3faf776a2
#
_cell.length_a   1.000
_cell.length_b   1.000
_cell.length_c   1.000
_cell.angle_alpha   90.00
_cell.angle_beta   90.00
_cell.angle_gamma   90.00
#
_symmetry.space_group_name_H-M   'P 1'
#
loop_
_entity.id
_entity.type
_entity.pdbx_description
1 polymer ?
#
loop_
_entity_poly.entity_id
_entity_poly.type
_entity_poly.pdbx_seq_one_letter_code
_entity_poly.pdbx_strand_id
1 'polypeptide(L)'
;MIRVLLALVLSGTFLPAKKKPNILFLFADDQRADTIAAHGNPHIQTPHLDRLAKEGFSFRKNYCAGSFSGAVCVASRAMLMTGQHWMTLPSEKPQANWGSNQTLPALLKKSGNYQPFIIGKWHNGKKTLDQSFSNGRSVYMGGMADHTDFHVQDLKDGKLSEKRPAGEFSSTVFAND
;
A
#
# COMPACT_ATOMS: atom_id res chain seq x y z
N MET A 1 54.95 -40.60 -22.83
CA MET A 1 54.48 -39.33 -22.40
C MET A 1 52.97 -39.45 -22.15
N ILE A 2 52.57 -39.58 -20.85
CA ILE A 2 51.16 -39.73 -20.44
C ILE A 2 50.64 -38.34 -20.11
N ARG A 3 49.65 -37.83 -20.83
CA ARG A 3 48.94 -36.61 -20.55
C ARG A 3 47.82 -36.91 -19.54
N VAL A 4 47.96 -36.47 -18.30
CA VAL A 4 46.89 -36.52 -17.29
C VAL A 4 46.02 -35.30 -17.52
N LEU A 5 44.74 -35.55 -17.90
CA LEU A 5 43.71 -34.51 -18.03
C LEU A 5 43.08 -34.36 -16.63
N LEU A 6 43.36 -33.22 -15.99
CA LEU A 6 42.79 -32.83 -14.72
C LEU A 6 41.36 -32.24 -14.96
N ALA A 7 40.34 -33.02 -14.72
CA ALA A 7 38.95 -32.52 -14.81
C ALA A 7 38.61 -31.79 -13.49
N LEU A 8 38.53 -30.49 -13.55
CA LEU A 8 38.06 -29.62 -12.45
C LEU A 8 36.52 -29.75 -12.35
N VAL A 9 36.02 -30.54 -11.41
CA VAL A 9 34.58 -30.59 -11.10
C VAL A 9 34.26 -29.38 -10.23
N LEU A 10 33.69 -28.32 -10.85
CA LEU A 10 33.08 -27.21 -10.13
C LEU A 10 31.78 -27.70 -9.47
N SER A 11 31.88 -28.11 -8.22
CA SER A 11 30.72 -28.33 -7.36
C SER A 11 30.10 -26.99 -7.00
N GLY A 12 29.27 -26.44 -7.89
CA GLY A 12 28.45 -25.26 -7.59
C GLY A 12 27.45 -25.63 -6.52
N THR A 13 27.67 -25.18 -5.28
CA THR A 13 26.66 -25.23 -4.23
C THR A 13 25.49 -24.31 -4.66
N PHE A 14 24.42 -24.92 -5.15
CA PHE A 14 23.15 -24.22 -5.35
C PHE A 14 22.63 -23.79 -3.96
N LEU A 15 22.90 -22.56 -3.57
CA LEU A 15 22.20 -21.94 -2.44
C LEU A 15 20.73 -21.80 -2.83
N PRO A 16 19.79 -22.37 -2.08
CA PRO A 16 18.38 -22.22 -2.38
C PRO A 16 18.04 -20.73 -2.38
N ALA A 17 17.40 -20.24 -3.44
CA ALA A 17 16.97 -18.87 -3.54
C ALA A 17 16.06 -18.53 -2.34
N LYS A 18 16.46 -17.55 -1.54
CA LYS A 18 15.73 -17.17 -0.35
C LYS A 18 14.31 -16.75 -0.75
N LYS A 19 13.30 -17.42 -0.20
CA LYS A 19 11.90 -17.11 -0.49
C LYS A 19 11.62 -15.64 -0.14
N LYS A 20 11.09 -14.87 -1.09
CA LYS A 20 10.76 -13.46 -0.87
C LYS A 20 9.64 -13.35 0.18
N PRO A 21 9.71 -12.40 1.12
CA PRO A 21 8.67 -12.20 2.11
C PRO A 21 7.40 -11.64 1.47
N ASN A 22 6.24 -11.98 2.01
CA ASN A 22 5.01 -11.23 1.72
C ASN A 22 5.10 -9.84 2.35
N ILE A 23 4.50 -8.85 1.69
CA ILE A 23 4.45 -7.48 2.17
C ILE A 23 2.98 -7.13 2.45
N LEU A 24 2.65 -6.91 3.73
CA LEU A 24 1.37 -6.36 4.14
C LEU A 24 1.56 -4.90 4.52
N PHE A 25 0.88 -4.00 3.81
CA PHE A 25 0.91 -2.58 4.05
C PHE A 25 -0.43 -2.11 4.63
N LEU A 26 -0.47 -1.77 5.91
CA LEU A 26 -1.64 -1.25 6.61
C LEU A 26 -1.54 0.27 6.66
N PHE A 27 -2.47 0.96 6.02
CA PHE A 27 -2.49 2.41 5.92
C PHE A 27 -3.78 2.98 6.52
N ALA A 28 -3.70 3.46 7.76
CA ALA A 28 -4.81 4.11 8.42
C ALA A 28 -5.08 5.50 7.82
N ASP A 29 -6.36 5.87 7.70
CA ASP A 29 -6.81 7.20 7.30
C ASP A 29 -7.14 8.03 8.56
N ASP A 30 -6.68 9.27 8.61
CA ASP A 30 -6.92 10.21 9.71
C ASP A 30 -6.52 9.73 11.12
N GLN A 31 -5.59 8.77 11.21
CA GLN A 31 -5.11 8.28 12.50
C GLN A 31 -4.22 9.33 13.18
N ARG A 32 -4.60 9.77 14.37
CA ARG A 32 -3.80 10.66 15.21
C ARG A 32 -2.65 9.90 15.88
N ALA A 33 -1.54 10.59 16.12
CA ALA A 33 -0.36 10.00 16.75
C ALA A 33 -0.61 9.43 18.15
N ASP A 34 -1.60 9.97 18.86
CA ASP A 34 -1.99 9.57 20.22
C ASP A 34 -3.06 8.46 20.26
N THR A 35 -3.40 7.84 19.15
CA THR A 35 -4.40 6.75 19.09
C THR A 35 -3.78 5.35 19.14
N ILE A 36 -2.56 5.24 19.65
CA ILE A 36 -1.88 3.97 19.94
C ILE A 36 -1.44 4.00 21.40
N ALA A 37 -1.90 3.02 22.21
CA ALA A 37 -1.62 2.98 23.65
C ALA A 37 -0.12 2.90 23.95
N ALA A 38 0.65 2.12 23.20
CA ALA A 38 2.11 2.03 23.34
C ALA A 38 2.84 3.37 23.14
N HIS A 39 2.20 4.38 22.55
CA HIS A 39 2.74 5.71 22.40
C HIS A 39 2.42 6.66 23.56
N GLY A 40 1.81 6.13 24.61
CA GLY A 40 1.58 6.86 25.87
C GLY A 40 0.13 7.31 26.10
N ASN A 41 -0.84 6.78 25.35
CA ASN A 41 -2.25 7.05 25.59
C ASN A 41 -2.85 6.04 26.59
N PRO A 42 -3.21 6.44 27.80
CA PRO A 42 -3.74 5.53 28.82
C PRO A 42 -5.24 5.22 28.65
N HIS A 43 -5.94 5.92 27.73
CA HIS A 43 -7.40 5.85 27.60
C HIS A 43 -7.88 4.88 26.53
N ILE A 44 -6.98 4.32 25.72
CA ILE A 44 -7.31 3.41 24.65
C ILE A 44 -6.60 2.07 24.80
N GLN A 45 -7.14 1.03 24.18
CA GLN A 45 -6.56 -0.29 24.14
C GLN A 45 -6.28 -0.67 22.68
N THR A 46 -5.00 -0.84 22.34
CA THR A 46 -4.55 -1.19 20.99
C THR A 46 -3.56 -2.37 21.00
N PRO A 47 -3.95 -3.53 21.57
CA PRO A 47 -2.99 -4.61 21.88
C PRO A 47 -2.22 -5.12 20.68
N HIS A 48 -2.82 -5.16 19.49
CA HIS A 48 -2.16 -5.61 18.27
C HIS A 48 -1.20 -4.56 17.70
N LEU A 49 -1.58 -3.27 17.73
CA LEU A 49 -0.69 -2.17 17.32
C LEU A 49 0.44 -1.98 18.33
N ASP A 50 0.16 -2.15 19.61
CA ASP A 50 1.15 -2.10 20.69
C ASP A 50 2.22 -3.19 20.50
N ARG A 51 1.78 -4.39 20.14
CA ARG A 51 2.69 -5.49 19.80
C ARG A 51 3.58 -5.14 18.61
N LEU A 52 3.01 -4.62 17.52
CA LEU A 52 3.77 -4.19 16.36
C LEU A 52 4.76 -3.08 16.70
N ALA A 53 4.36 -2.11 17.52
CA ALA A 53 5.22 -1.03 17.99
C ALA A 53 6.38 -1.53 18.86
N LYS A 54 6.16 -2.58 19.66
CA LYS A 54 7.16 -3.20 20.54
C LYS A 54 8.14 -4.10 19.80
N GLU A 55 7.64 -4.88 18.83
CA GLU A 55 8.44 -5.87 18.10
C GLU A 55 9.13 -5.29 16.85
N GLY A 56 8.68 -4.13 16.38
CA GLY A 56 9.17 -3.46 15.18
C GLY A 56 9.83 -2.10 15.46
N PHE A 57 9.81 -1.24 14.43
CA PHE A 57 10.30 0.15 14.53
C PHE A 57 9.13 1.12 14.52
N SER A 58 9.11 2.07 15.48
CA SER A 58 8.15 3.17 15.55
C SER A 58 8.83 4.51 15.28
N PHE A 59 8.49 5.14 14.16
CA PHE A 59 8.93 6.49 13.82
C PHE A 59 7.97 7.52 14.45
N ARG A 60 8.24 7.95 15.68
CA ARG A 60 7.35 8.84 16.44
C ARG A 60 7.34 10.30 15.98
N LYS A 61 8.33 10.71 15.21
CA LYS A 61 8.47 12.07 14.66
C LYS A 61 8.42 12.03 13.13
N ASN A 62 7.33 11.47 12.60
CA ASN A 62 7.02 11.50 11.18
C ASN A 62 5.89 12.50 10.95
N TYR A 63 6.08 13.42 10.01
CA TYR A 63 5.19 14.56 9.81
C TYR A 63 4.49 14.47 8.47
N CYS A 64 3.23 14.89 8.42
CA CYS A 64 2.50 15.04 7.19
C CYS A 64 3.10 16.19 6.37
N ALA A 65 3.41 15.94 5.10
CA ALA A 65 3.96 16.95 4.19
C ALA A 65 2.89 17.95 3.65
N GLY A 66 1.65 17.86 4.15
CA GLY A 66 0.57 18.73 3.73
C GLY A 66 -0.02 18.38 2.36
N SER A 67 -0.72 19.34 1.79
CA SER A 67 -1.41 19.22 0.50
C SER A 67 -1.65 20.62 -0.08
N PHE A 68 -2.02 20.70 -1.35
CA PHE A 68 -2.50 21.92 -2.01
C PHE A 68 -3.95 22.31 -1.61
N SER A 69 -4.64 21.46 -0.87
CA SER A 69 -6.00 21.69 -0.35
C SER A 69 -6.18 21.03 1.02
N GLY A 70 -7.34 21.22 1.65
CA GLY A 70 -7.66 20.55 2.91
C GLY A 70 -7.71 19.02 2.84
N ALA A 71 -7.79 18.44 1.65
CA ALA A 71 -7.83 16.99 1.44
C ALA A 71 -6.42 16.39 1.39
N VAL A 72 -5.74 16.29 2.53
CA VAL A 72 -4.37 15.75 2.62
C VAL A 72 -4.27 14.26 2.27
N CYS A 73 -5.34 13.50 2.38
CA CYS A 73 -5.38 12.07 2.06
C CYS A 73 -5.02 11.77 0.60
N VAL A 74 -5.43 12.60 -0.35
CA VAL A 74 -5.07 12.46 -1.77
C VAL A 74 -3.57 12.61 -1.97
N ALA A 75 -2.99 13.69 -1.47
CA ALA A 75 -1.57 13.99 -1.59
C ALA A 75 -0.72 12.93 -0.86
N SER A 76 -1.11 12.55 0.35
CA SER A 76 -0.42 11.53 1.13
C SER A 76 -0.36 10.18 0.40
N ARG A 77 -1.49 9.74 -0.17
CA ARG A 77 -1.54 8.49 -0.95
C ARG A 77 -0.73 8.58 -2.24
N ALA A 78 -0.75 9.72 -2.92
CA ALA A 78 0.07 9.95 -4.11
C ALA A 78 1.57 9.89 -3.78
N MET A 79 2.02 10.57 -2.72
CA MET A 79 3.40 10.53 -2.25
C MET A 79 3.84 9.12 -1.88
N LEU A 80 2.99 8.38 -1.14
CA LEU A 80 3.26 7.01 -0.76
C LEU A 80 3.44 6.10 -1.98
N MET A 81 2.56 6.21 -2.96
CA MET A 81 2.57 5.35 -4.14
C MET A 81 3.72 5.68 -5.10
N THR A 82 4.10 6.95 -5.22
CA THR A 82 5.11 7.41 -6.19
C THR A 82 6.49 7.61 -5.61
N GLY A 83 6.61 7.74 -4.29
CA GLY A 83 7.86 8.13 -3.62
C GLY A 83 8.25 9.58 -3.89
N GLN A 84 7.35 10.41 -4.42
CA GLN A 84 7.63 11.81 -4.77
C GLN A 84 6.78 12.76 -3.93
N HIS A 85 7.34 13.93 -3.62
CA HIS A 85 6.59 14.97 -2.95
C HIS A 85 5.44 15.48 -3.85
N TRP A 86 4.27 15.75 -3.27
CA TRP A 86 3.09 16.13 -4.05
C TRP A 86 3.30 17.37 -4.94
N MET A 87 4.15 18.33 -4.53
CA MET A 87 4.49 19.51 -5.33
C MET A 87 5.28 19.19 -6.61
N THR A 88 5.93 18.04 -6.69
CA THR A 88 6.70 17.61 -7.87
C THR A 88 5.92 16.72 -8.81
N LEU A 89 4.70 16.34 -8.42
CA LEU A 89 3.82 15.58 -9.30
C LEU A 89 3.28 16.45 -10.44
N PRO A 90 3.06 15.89 -11.65
CA PRO A 90 2.71 16.65 -12.86
C PRO A 90 1.37 17.39 -12.81
N SER A 91 0.60 17.26 -11.74
CA SER A 91 -0.75 17.82 -11.63
C SER A 91 -0.97 18.44 -10.26
N GLU A 92 -1.56 19.64 -10.23
CA GLU A 92 -2.09 20.28 -9.01
C GLU A 92 -3.18 19.42 -8.32
N LYS A 93 -3.76 18.48 -9.08
CA LYS A 93 -4.70 17.48 -8.58
C LYS A 93 -4.05 16.09 -8.70
N PRO A 94 -3.27 15.64 -7.71
CA PRO A 94 -2.55 14.36 -7.76
C PRO A 94 -3.42 13.16 -8.10
N GLN A 95 -4.72 13.19 -7.73
CA GLN A 95 -5.67 12.13 -8.08
C GLN A 95 -5.92 11.97 -9.59
N ALA A 96 -5.57 12.96 -10.40
CA ALA A 96 -5.86 12.94 -11.83
C ALA A 96 -4.72 12.33 -12.65
N ASN A 97 -3.47 12.58 -12.25
CA ASN A 97 -2.33 12.19 -13.07
C ASN A 97 -1.03 12.15 -12.24
N TRP A 98 -0.31 11.05 -12.35
CA TRP A 98 1.06 10.91 -11.80
C TRP A 98 2.13 10.86 -12.89
N GLY A 99 1.76 11.21 -14.14
CA GLY A 99 2.65 11.13 -15.29
C GLY A 99 3.08 9.71 -15.58
N SER A 100 4.34 9.55 -15.95
CA SER A 100 5.01 8.27 -16.18
C SER A 100 5.65 7.70 -14.90
N ASN A 101 5.39 8.30 -13.73
CA ASN A 101 5.99 7.84 -12.48
C ASN A 101 5.60 6.39 -12.19
N GLN A 102 6.59 5.59 -11.89
CA GLN A 102 6.36 4.22 -11.46
C GLN A 102 5.84 4.24 -10.03
N THR A 103 4.81 3.43 -9.78
CA THR A 103 4.24 3.29 -8.44
C THR A 103 4.91 2.14 -7.69
N LEU A 104 4.91 2.21 -6.36
CA LEU A 104 5.45 1.14 -5.51
C LEU A 104 4.88 -0.25 -5.88
N PRO A 105 3.55 -0.43 -6.05
CA PRO A 105 3.01 -1.72 -6.48
C PRO A 105 3.52 -2.17 -7.85
N ALA A 106 3.61 -1.26 -8.82
CA ALA A 106 4.14 -1.57 -10.16
C ALA A 106 5.62 -1.97 -10.12
N LEU A 107 6.42 -1.31 -9.29
CA LEU A 107 7.82 -1.67 -9.07
C LEU A 107 7.96 -3.06 -8.45
N LEU A 108 7.18 -3.36 -7.43
CA LEU A 108 7.18 -4.68 -6.78
C LEU A 108 6.79 -5.79 -7.77
N LYS A 109 5.79 -5.55 -8.60
CA LYS A 109 5.39 -6.48 -9.67
C LYS A 109 6.52 -6.71 -10.65
N LYS A 110 7.17 -5.63 -11.12
CA LYS A 110 8.24 -5.69 -12.14
C LYS A 110 9.52 -6.32 -11.62
N SER A 111 9.97 -5.93 -10.43
CA SER A 111 11.28 -6.33 -9.88
C SER A 111 11.22 -7.61 -9.06
N GLY A 112 10.08 -7.92 -8.51
CA GLY A 112 9.95 -8.95 -7.49
C GLY A 112 9.01 -10.10 -7.79
N ASN A 113 8.30 -10.10 -8.91
CA ASN A 113 7.22 -11.05 -9.17
C ASN A 113 6.12 -11.03 -8.08
N TYR A 114 5.95 -9.89 -7.40
CA TYR A 114 4.84 -9.73 -6.47
C TYR A 114 3.52 -9.58 -7.22
N GLN A 115 2.44 -9.94 -6.57
CA GLN A 115 1.08 -9.70 -7.04
C GLN A 115 0.44 -8.63 -6.14
N PRO A 116 0.52 -7.35 -6.51
CA PRO A 116 -0.08 -6.29 -5.73
C PRO A 116 -1.59 -6.40 -5.70
N PHE A 117 -2.16 -6.28 -4.51
CA PHE A 117 -3.58 -6.35 -4.26
C PHE A 117 -4.00 -5.18 -3.38
N ILE A 118 -5.14 -4.55 -3.66
CA ILE A 118 -5.65 -3.42 -2.89
C ILE A 118 -6.98 -3.74 -2.23
N ILE A 119 -7.12 -3.32 -0.98
CA ILE A 119 -8.38 -3.29 -0.25
C ILE A 119 -8.54 -1.89 0.34
N GLY A 120 -9.76 -1.34 0.30
CA GLY A 120 -10.10 -0.09 0.96
C GLY A 120 -9.94 1.17 0.11
N LYS A 121 -9.73 2.31 0.77
CA LYS A 121 -9.75 3.63 0.15
C LYS A 121 -8.60 3.87 -0.81
N TRP A 122 -8.94 4.28 -2.03
CA TRP A 122 -7.99 4.71 -3.05
C TRP A 122 -7.84 6.23 -3.18
N HIS A 123 -8.91 6.94 -3.46
CA HIS A 123 -9.03 8.39 -3.53
C HIS A 123 -8.17 9.09 -4.60
N ASN A 124 -7.52 8.40 -5.49
CA ASN A 124 -6.62 9.00 -6.50
C ASN A 124 -7.05 8.76 -7.95
N GLY A 125 -8.31 8.39 -8.18
CA GLY A 125 -8.90 8.23 -9.50
C GLY A 125 -8.52 6.92 -10.20
N LYS A 126 -9.20 6.64 -11.30
CA LYS A 126 -9.09 5.35 -12.03
C LYS A 126 -7.74 5.19 -12.73
N LYS A 127 -7.25 6.24 -13.39
CA LYS A 127 -5.99 6.19 -14.14
C LYS A 127 -4.82 5.78 -13.27
N THR A 128 -4.71 6.35 -12.08
CA THR A 128 -3.62 6.03 -11.14
C THR A 128 -3.81 4.68 -10.45
N LEU A 129 -5.07 4.22 -10.29
CA LEU A 129 -5.37 2.86 -9.84
C LEU A 129 -4.81 1.84 -10.84
N ASP A 130 -5.06 2.05 -12.13
CA ASP A 130 -4.60 1.16 -13.21
C ASP A 130 -3.07 1.11 -13.33
N GLN A 131 -2.39 2.21 -13.01
CA GLN A 131 -0.93 2.24 -12.95
C GLN A 131 -0.38 1.39 -11.79
N SER A 132 -1.18 1.13 -10.76
CA SER A 132 -0.73 0.55 -9.49
C SER A 132 -1.18 -0.89 -9.29
N PHE A 133 -2.44 -1.20 -9.58
CA PHE A 133 -3.06 -2.47 -9.24
C PHE A 133 -3.87 -3.04 -10.40
N SER A 134 -3.86 -4.36 -10.52
CA SER A 134 -4.74 -5.09 -11.44
C SER A 134 -5.84 -5.83 -10.70
N ASN A 135 -5.67 -6.07 -9.40
CA ASN A 135 -6.60 -6.82 -8.57
C ASN A 135 -6.80 -6.13 -7.22
N GLY A 136 -8.00 -6.27 -6.68
CA GLY A 136 -8.40 -5.70 -5.41
C GLY A 136 -9.82 -6.10 -5.02
N ARG A 137 -10.18 -5.84 -3.79
CA ARG A 137 -11.51 -6.10 -3.27
C ARG A 137 -11.98 -4.92 -2.42
N SER A 138 -13.27 -4.67 -2.40
CA SER A 138 -13.88 -3.57 -1.65
C SER A 138 -13.14 -2.23 -1.80
N VAL A 139 -12.76 -1.89 -3.03
CA VAL A 139 -12.05 -0.64 -3.34
C VAL A 139 -13.02 0.53 -3.25
N TYR A 140 -12.75 1.45 -2.33
CA TYR A 140 -13.47 2.71 -2.21
C TYR A 140 -12.76 3.81 -3.01
N MET A 141 -13.37 4.24 -4.09
CA MET A 141 -12.78 5.22 -5.02
C MET A 141 -12.93 6.67 -4.55
N GLY A 142 -13.83 6.92 -3.59
CA GLY A 142 -14.13 8.25 -3.07
C GLY A 142 -13.15 8.75 -2.00
N GLY A 143 -13.36 9.99 -1.57
CA GLY A 143 -12.58 10.65 -0.53
C GLY A 143 -13.22 10.63 0.84
N MET A 144 -14.49 11.02 0.90
CA MET A 144 -15.30 11.06 2.11
C MET A 144 -16.67 10.45 1.84
N ALA A 145 -17.18 9.72 2.81
CA ALA A 145 -18.52 9.19 2.84
C ALA A 145 -18.91 8.94 4.30
N ASP A 146 -20.19 8.70 4.54
CA ASP A 146 -20.63 8.10 5.79
C ASP A 146 -19.99 6.71 5.91
N HIS A 147 -19.46 6.38 7.08
CA HIS A 147 -18.76 5.10 7.31
C HIS A 147 -19.69 3.88 7.28
N THR A 148 -20.99 4.10 7.35
CA THR A 148 -22.03 3.06 7.31
C THR A 148 -22.81 3.05 6.00
N ASP A 149 -22.72 4.15 5.21
CA ASP A 149 -23.40 4.29 3.92
C ASP A 149 -22.41 4.71 2.83
N PHE A 150 -21.69 3.76 2.29
CA PHE A 150 -20.76 3.96 1.19
C PHE A 150 -20.76 2.76 0.23
N HIS A 151 -20.21 3.00 -0.97
CA HIS A 151 -20.17 2.00 -2.04
C HIS A 151 -18.74 1.62 -2.35
N VAL A 152 -18.52 0.35 -2.59
CA VAL A 152 -17.24 -0.24 -2.98
C VAL A 152 -17.35 -0.97 -4.31
N GLN A 153 -16.20 -1.25 -4.90
CA GLN A 153 -16.08 -1.99 -6.14
C GLN A 153 -14.94 -3.01 -6.01
N ASP A 154 -15.08 -4.15 -6.65
CA ASP A 154 -13.96 -5.09 -6.76
C ASP A 154 -13.17 -4.78 -8.03
N LEU A 155 -11.86 -4.99 -7.97
CA LEU A 155 -10.96 -4.82 -9.10
C LEU A 155 -10.45 -6.19 -9.54
N LYS A 156 -10.76 -6.57 -10.78
CA LYS A 156 -10.30 -7.83 -11.36
C LYS A 156 -9.71 -7.57 -12.75
N ASP A 157 -8.48 -7.98 -12.95
CA ASP A 157 -7.74 -7.82 -14.20
C ASP A 157 -7.82 -6.39 -14.78
N GLY A 158 -7.69 -5.38 -13.89
CA GLY A 158 -7.75 -3.96 -14.22
C GLY A 158 -9.16 -3.41 -14.44
N LYS A 159 -10.22 -4.21 -14.27
CA LYS A 159 -11.61 -3.79 -14.46
C LYS A 159 -12.31 -3.67 -13.11
N LEU A 160 -12.91 -2.51 -12.84
CA LEU A 160 -13.78 -2.32 -11.68
C LEU A 160 -15.15 -2.95 -11.95
N SER A 161 -15.68 -3.63 -10.94
CA SER A 161 -17.05 -4.12 -10.93
C SER A 161 -18.05 -2.96 -10.88
N GLU A 162 -19.34 -3.27 -10.96
CA GLU A 162 -20.38 -2.34 -10.56
C GLU A 162 -20.24 -1.98 -9.07
N LYS A 163 -20.73 -0.78 -8.74
CA LYS A 163 -20.75 -0.33 -7.35
C LYS A 163 -21.75 -1.15 -6.55
N ARG A 164 -21.35 -1.58 -5.38
CA ARG A 164 -22.22 -2.21 -4.40
C ARG A 164 -22.17 -1.50 -3.06
N PRO A 165 -23.26 -1.49 -2.27
CA PRO A 165 -23.19 -1.05 -0.88
C PRO A 165 -22.15 -1.87 -0.12
N ALA A 166 -21.44 -1.21 0.80
CA ALA A 166 -20.45 -1.89 1.65
C ALA A 166 -21.12 -2.83 2.67
N GLY A 167 -22.30 -2.43 3.16
CA GLY A 167 -23.14 -3.25 4.05
C GLY A 167 -22.76 -3.19 5.53
N GLU A 168 -21.54 -2.77 5.84
CA GLU A 168 -21.02 -2.69 7.21
C GLU A 168 -20.17 -1.42 7.38
N PHE A 169 -19.74 -1.16 8.62
CA PHE A 169 -18.82 -0.05 8.91
C PHE A 169 -17.51 -0.21 8.14
N SER A 170 -16.96 0.89 7.63
CA SER A 170 -15.84 0.89 6.66
C SER A 170 -14.62 0.08 7.12
N SER A 171 -14.20 0.21 8.38
CA SER A 171 -13.04 -0.53 8.88
C SER A 171 -13.30 -2.04 8.99
N THR A 172 -14.54 -2.45 9.26
CA THR A 172 -14.95 -3.86 9.29
C THR A 172 -14.88 -4.47 7.90
N VAL A 173 -15.46 -3.80 6.89
CA VAL A 173 -15.39 -4.25 5.49
C VAL A 173 -13.96 -4.43 5.03
N PHE A 174 -13.11 -3.43 5.27
CA PHE A 174 -11.72 -3.48 4.79
C PHE A 174 -10.85 -4.47 5.55
N ALA A 175 -11.20 -4.82 6.77
CA ALA A 175 -10.47 -5.81 7.57
C ALA A 175 -10.89 -7.26 7.27
N ASN A 176 -12.13 -7.47 6.80
CA ASN A 176 -12.68 -8.81 6.53
C ASN A 176 -12.41 -9.30 5.10
N ASP A 177 -12.09 -8.42 4.16
CA ASP A 177 -11.79 -8.74 2.77
C ASP A 177 -10.32 -9.04 2.52
#